data_116fcde803632ad9d2c2b5f37d2af274
#
_entry.id   116fcde803632ad9d2c2b5f37d2af274
#
_cell.length_a   1.000
_cell.length_b   1.000
_cell.length_c   1.000
_cell.angle_alpha   90.00
_cell.angle_beta   90.00
_cell.angle_gamma   90.00
#
_symmetry.space_group_name_H-M   'P 1'
#
loop_
_entity.id
_entity.type
_entity.pdbx_description
1 polymer ?
#
loop_
_entity_poly.entity_id
_entity_poly.type
_entity_poly.pdbx_seq_one_letter_code
_entity_poly.pdbx_strand_id
1 'polypeptide(L)'
;MEKTRHVSTGEVLGKNSQVARLRKIVKQTKGSLVLGVVLLLLLFFASVGYAVVSNDQLESTMYLNQYRLGSKALTTAVQSYAVSADQLYYDAYMKELKTDKNRDIAWSGLEANDIKEHEWAELREIAALSDNLVPLEE
;
A
#
# COMPACT_ATOMS: atom_id res chain seq x y z
N MET A 1 -83.57 -16.66 -8.28
CA MET A 1 -82.65 -16.04 -7.34
C MET A 1 -81.35 -16.86 -7.26
N GLU A 2 -80.55 -16.91 -8.36
CA GLU A 2 -79.34 -17.74 -8.35
C GLU A 2 -78.28 -17.21 -9.40
N LYS A 3 -77.83 -15.97 -9.24
CA LYS A 3 -76.84 -15.38 -10.16
C LYS A 3 -75.72 -14.57 -9.50
N THR A 4 -75.63 -14.60 -8.16
CA THR A 4 -74.69 -13.73 -7.38
C THR A 4 -73.51 -14.46 -6.73
N ARG A 5 -73.40 -15.80 -6.83
CA ARG A 5 -72.30 -16.55 -6.19
C ARG A 5 -71.08 -16.89 -7.08
N HIS A 6 -71.22 -16.79 -8.41
CA HIS A 6 -70.11 -17.19 -9.29
C HIS A 6 -69.05 -16.08 -9.58
N VAL A 7 -69.39 -14.82 -9.32
CA VAL A 7 -68.48 -13.71 -9.54
C VAL A 7 -67.40 -13.60 -8.46
N SER A 8 -67.70 -14.01 -7.22
CA SER A 8 -66.80 -13.89 -6.05
C SER A 8 -65.62 -14.84 -6.09
N THR A 9 -65.74 -16.03 -6.69
CA THR A 9 -64.67 -17.04 -6.65
C THR A 9 -63.50 -16.76 -7.61
N GLY A 10 -63.82 -16.23 -8.78
CA GLY A 10 -62.78 -15.84 -9.78
C GLY A 10 -61.95 -14.62 -9.37
N GLU A 11 -62.58 -13.68 -8.68
CA GLU A 11 -61.91 -12.46 -8.19
C GLU A 11 -60.95 -12.78 -7.02
N VAL A 12 -61.33 -13.69 -6.12
CA VAL A 12 -60.50 -14.16 -5.02
C VAL A 12 -59.28 -14.96 -5.52
N LEU A 13 -59.45 -15.82 -6.54
CA LEU A 13 -58.35 -16.58 -7.17
C LEU A 13 -57.35 -15.66 -7.89
N GLY A 14 -57.81 -14.63 -8.57
CA GLY A 14 -56.96 -13.62 -9.23
C GLY A 14 -56.16 -12.83 -8.21
N LYS A 15 -56.76 -12.43 -7.10
CA LYS A 15 -56.11 -11.64 -6.05
C LYS A 15 -55.05 -12.46 -5.33
N ASN A 16 -55.25 -13.75 -5.06
CA ASN A 16 -54.26 -14.64 -4.45
C ASN A 16 -53.04 -14.88 -5.37
N SER A 17 -53.25 -14.99 -6.68
CA SER A 17 -52.14 -15.16 -7.62
C SER A 17 -51.27 -13.89 -7.74
N GLN A 18 -51.88 -12.71 -7.67
CA GLN A 18 -51.15 -11.44 -7.64
C GLN A 18 -50.34 -11.26 -6.36
N VAL A 19 -50.93 -11.60 -5.21
CA VAL A 19 -50.21 -11.56 -3.91
C VAL A 19 -49.03 -12.51 -3.91
N ALA A 20 -49.16 -13.70 -4.49
CA ALA A 20 -48.04 -14.65 -4.60
C ALA A 20 -46.90 -14.13 -5.46
N ARG A 21 -47.22 -13.47 -6.62
CA ARG A 21 -46.24 -12.84 -7.46
C ARG A 21 -45.52 -11.68 -6.76
N LEU A 22 -46.24 -10.82 -6.07
CA LEU A 22 -45.68 -9.73 -5.29
C LEU A 22 -44.72 -10.23 -4.19
N ARG A 23 -45.11 -11.26 -3.46
CA ARG A 23 -44.24 -11.88 -2.45
C ARG A 23 -42.92 -12.41 -3.06
N LYS A 24 -43.01 -13.05 -4.23
CA LYS A 24 -41.82 -13.56 -4.93
C LYS A 24 -40.88 -12.40 -5.36
N ILE A 25 -41.44 -11.33 -5.91
CA ILE A 25 -40.66 -10.13 -6.29
C ILE A 25 -39.99 -9.50 -5.08
N VAL A 26 -40.73 -9.28 -3.99
CA VAL A 26 -40.21 -8.71 -2.75
C VAL A 26 -39.08 -9.57 -2.16
N LYS A 27 -39.23 -10.90 -2.19
CA LYS A 27 -38.18 -11.81 -1.71
C LYS A 27 -36.91 -11.75 -2.59
N GLN A 28 -37.11 -11.67 -3.91
CA GLN A 28 -35.98 -11.56 -4.85
C GLN A 28 -35.25 -10.20 -4.71
N THR A 29 -36.01 -9.10 -4.55
CA THR A 29 -35.42 -7.77 -4.32
C THR A 29 -34.66 -7.70 -3.01
N LYS A 30 -35.19 -8.29 -1.92
CA LYS A 30 -34.46 -8.36 -0.64
C LYS A 30 -33.16 -9.17 -0.79
N GLY A 31 -33.18 -10.30 -1.49
CA GLY A 31 -31.98 -11.10 -1.75
C GLY A 31 -30.92 -10.34 -2.54
N SER A 32 -31.34 -9.63 -3.59
CA SER A 32 -30.43 -8.80 -4.38
C SER A 32 -29.82 -7.63 -3.59
N LEU A 33 -30.60 -7.02 -2.71
CA LEU A 33 -30.15 -5.93 -1.86
C LEU A 33 -29.10 -6.43 -0.83
N VAL A 34 -29.36 -7.57 -0.19
CA VAL A 34 -28.40 -8.19 0.74
C VAL A 34 -27.11 -8.54 0.03
N LEU A 35 -27.18 -9.13 -1.17
CA LEU A 35 -26.01 -9.46 -1.98
C LEU A 35 -25.20 -8.18 -2.33
N GLY A 36 -25.89 -7.11 -2.71
CA GLY A 36 -25.25 -5.82 -3.00
C GLY A 36 -24.50 -5.25 -1.80
N VAL A 37 -25.11 -5.30 -0.62
CA VAL A 37 -24.47 -4.84 0.62
C VAL A 37 -23.23 -5.69 0.95
N VAL A 38 -23.30 -7.01 0.81
CA VAL A 38 -22.16 -7.91 1.04
C VAL A 38 -21.01 -7.58 0.09
N LEU A 39 -21.30 -7.37 -1.19
CA LEU A 39 -20.27 -7.00 -2.17
C LEU A 39 -19.62 -5.66 -1.85
N LEU A 40 -20.39 -4.66 -1.41
CA LEU A 40 -19.85 -3.37 -1.01
C LEU A 40 -18.94 -3.50 0.21
N LEU A 41 -19.30 -4.31 1.20
CA LEU A 41 -18.46 -4.57 2.36
C LEU A 41 -17.15 -5.27 1.97
N LEU A 42 -17.20 -6.26 1.08
CA LEU A 42 -16.00 -6.94 0.57
C LEU A 42 -15.07 -5.97 -0.16
N LEU A 43 -15.59 -5.09 -1.00
CA LEU A 43 -14.81 -4.06 -1.69
C LEU A 43 -14.20 -3.07 -0.70
N PHE A 44 -14.95 -2.68 0.33
CA PHE A 44 -14.43 -1.79 1.38
C PHE A 44 -13.25 -2.41 2.12
N PHE A 45 -13.37 -3.66 2.59
CA PHE A 45 -12.28 -4.35 3.27
C PHE A 45 -11.06 -4.58 2.36
N ALA A 46 -11.29 -4.94 1.10
CA ALA A 46 -10.20 -5.08 0.13
C ALA A 46 -9.47 -3.74 -0.10
N SER A 47 -10.20 -2.63 -0.17
CA SER A 47 -9.64 -1.28 -0.34
C SER A 47 -8.79 -0.86 0.85
N VAL A 48 -9.26 -1.12 2.08
CA VAL A 48 -8.49 -0.82 3.31
C VAL A 48 -7.21 -1.66 3.37
N GLY A 49 -7.30 -2.96 3.09
CA GLY A 49 -6.13 -3.84 3.07
C GLY A 49 -5.09 -3.40 2.03
N TYR A 50 -5.52 -3.00 0.84
CA TYR A 50 -4.62 -2.48 -0.19
C TYR A 50 -3.94 -1.18 0.24
N ALA A 51 -4.67 -0.26 0.89
CA ALA A 51 -4.12 1.02 1.34
C ALA A 51 -3.01 0.84 2.39
N VAL A 52 -3.15 -0.10 3.33
CA VAL A 52 -2.13 -0.41 4.34
C VAL A 52 -0.86 -0.94 3.67
N VAL A 53 -0.96 -1.97 2.83
CA VAL A 53 0.20 -2.56 2.15
C VAL A 53 0.90 -1.54 1.24
N SER A 54 0.16 -0.67 0.56
CA SER A 54 0.72 0.37 -0.31
C SER A 54 1.51 1.42 0.48
N ASN A 55 1.09 1.75 1.70
CA ASN A 55 1.79 2.72 2.54
C ASN A 55 3.16 2.21 2.99
N ASP A 56 3.24 0.95 3.42
CA ASP A 56 4.50 0.34 3.85
C ASP A 56 5.52 0.24 2.70
N GLN A 57 5.05 -0.07 1.49
CA GLN A 57 5.90 -0.07 0.29
C GLN A 57 6.40 1.34 -0.07
N LEU A 58 5.57 2.35 0.13
CA LEU A 58 5.95 3.74 -0.15
C LEU A 58 7.06 4.20 0.81
N GLU A 59 6.92 3.92 2.11
CA GLU A 59 7.92 4.27 3.11
C GLU A 59 9.25 3.55 2.86
N SER A 60 9.23 2.26 2.58
CA SER A 60 10.43 1.50 2.24
C SER A 60 11.14 2.07 1.02
N THR A 61 10.39 2.45 -0.02
CA THR A 61 10.94 3.10 -1.21
C THR A 61 11.56 4.46 -0.89
N MET A 62 10.97 5.24 0.01
CA MET A 62 11.54 6.53 0.46
C MET A 62 12.86 6.34 1.17
N TYR A 63 12.97 5.39 2.11
CA TYR A 63 14.22 5.10 2.81
C TYR A 63 15.30 4.54 1.89
N LEU A 64 14.96 3.66 0.96
CA LEU A 64 15.90 3.18 -0.07
C LEU A 64 16.46 4.33 -0.91
N ASN A 65 15.60 5.27 -1.31
CA ASN A 65 16.04 6.44 -2.05
C ASN A 65 16.91 7.37 -1.21
N GLN A 66 16.59 7.56 0.07
CA GLN A 66 17.38 8.34 1.02
C GLN A 66 18.77 7.72 1.23
N TYR A 67 18.87 6.40 1.39
CA TYR A 67 20.14 5.67 1.46
C TYR A 67 21.00 5.90 0.22
N ARG A 68 20.38 5.79 -0.96
CA ARG A 68 21.07 6.03 -2.25
C ARG A 68 21.56 7.47 -2.38
N LEU A 69 20.78 8.45 -1.95
CA LEU A 69 21.17 9.87 -1.99
C LEU A 69 22.34 10.15 -1.04
N GLY A 70 22.32 9.63 0.18
CA GLY A 70 23.40 9.74 1.13
C GLY A 70 24.69 9.10 0.61
N SER A 71 24.63 7.89 0.06
CA SER A 71 25.78 7.21 -0.55
C SER A 71 26.35 8.01 -1.74
N LYS A 72 25.47 8.53 -2.59
CA LYS A 72 25.90 9.37 -3.72
C LYS A 72 26.53 10.68 -3.26
N ALA A 73 26.00 11.30 -2.21
CA ALA A 73 26.56 12.54 -1.66
C ALA A 73 27.99 12.32 -1.15
N LEU A 74 28.23 11.24 -0.39
CA LEU A 74 29.56 10.87 0.10
C LEU A 74 30.53 10.64 -1.08
N THR A 75 30.17 9.77 -2.02
CA THR A 75 31.03 9.45 -3.17
C THR A 75 31.34 10.70 -4.00
N THR A 76 30.33 11.55 -4.26
CA THR A 76 30.54 12.78 -5.02
C THR A 76 31.46 13.75 -4.29
N ALA A 77 31.29 13.90 -2.99
CA ALA A 77 32.14 14.78 -2.17
C ALA A 77 33.61 14.32 -2.18
N VAL A 78 33.86 13.02 -1.98
CA VAL A 78 35.23 12.45 -2.06
C VAL A 78 35.85 12.63 -3.43
N GLN A 79 35.13 12.28 -4.50
CA GLN A 79 35.64 12.46 -5.88
C GLN A 79 35.94 13.91 -6.20
N SER A 80 35.09 14.84 -5.78
CA SER A 80 35.28 16.26 -6.02
C SER A 80 36.47 16.80 -5.22
N TYR A 81 36.64 16.35 -3.99
CA TYR A 81 37.80 16.70 -3.17
C TYR A 81 39.09 16.16 -3.76
N ALA A 82 39.13 14.91 -4.21
CA ALA A 82 40.28 14.29 -4.83
C ALA A 82 40.77 15.05 -6.10
N VAL A 83 39.85 15.64 -6.86
CA VAL A 83 40.17 16.39 -8.09
C VAL A 83 40.56 17.83 -7.81
N SER A 84 39.86 18.50 -6.88
CA SER A 84 39.98 19.93 -6.65
C SER A 84 40.83 20.32 -5.44
N ALA A 85 40.99 19.41 -4.46
CA ALA A 85 41.54 19.68 -3.14
C ALA A 85 40.83 20.84 -2.40
N ASP A 86 39.55 21.13 -2.77
CA ASP A 86 38.76 22.19 -2.17
C ASP A 86 38.13 21.71 -0.87
N GLN A 87 38.43 22.44 0.21
CA GLN A 87 37.93 22.14 1.56
C GLN A 87 36.40 22.06 1.63
N LEU A 88 35.70 22.76 0.75
CA LEU A 88 34.24 22.73 0.66
C LEU A 88 33.69 21.29 0.50
N TYR A 89 34.36 20.47 -0.31
CA TYR A 89 33.93 19.10 -0.55
C TYR A 89 34.28 18.18 0.62
N TYR A 90 35.39 18.41 1.28
CA TYR A 90 35.69 17.71 2.54
C TYR A 90 34.67 18.03 3.64
N ASP A 91 34.30 19.30 3.78
CA ASP A 91 33.28 19.71 4.75
C ASP A 91 31.90 19.13 4.40
N ALA A 92 31.55 19.03 3.13
CA ALA A 92 30.30 18.38 2.67
C ALA A 92 30.32 16.87 3.00
N TYR A 93 31.44 16.17 2.81
CA TYR A 93 31.61 14.78 3.19
C TYR A 93 31.42 14.60 4.69
N MET A 94 32.11 15.41 5.50
CA MET A 94 32.02 15.33 6.96
C MET A 94 30.64 15.70 7.49
N LYS A 95 29.93 16.59 6.81
CA LYS A 95 28.55 16.95 7.14
C LYS A 95 27.60 15.78 6.93
N GLU A 96 27.67 15.11 5.78
CA GLU A 96 26.86 13.91 5.53
C GLU A 96 27.17 12.79 6.54
N LEU A 97 28.45 12.54 6.81
CA LEU A 97 28.89 11.47 7.68
C LEU A 97 28.50 11.69 9.15
N LYS A 98 28.58 12.93 9.65
CA LYS A 98 28.42 13.21 11.10
C LYS A 98 27.13 13.89 11.46
N THR A 99 26.53 14.66 10.56
CA THR A 99 25.38 15.51 10.85
C THR A 99 24.13 15.03 10.14
N ASP A 100 24.15 14.94 8.83
CA ASP A 100 22.98 14.62 8.03
C ASP A 100 22.62 13.13 8.14
N LYS A 101 23.64 12.25 8.13
CA LYS A 101 23.52 10.81 8.38
C LYS A 101 22.40 10.12 7.59
N ASN A 102 22.20 10.54 6.35
CA ASN A 102 21.09 10.06 5.54
C ASN A 102 21.10 8.53 5.38
N ARG A 103 22.28 7.92 5.30
CA ARG A 103 22.42 6.45 5.25
C ARG A 103 21.95 5.77 6.54
N ASP A 104 22.36 6.28 7.70
CA ASP A 104 22.02 5.71 9.02
C ASP A 104 20.53 5.87 9.31
N ILE A 105 19.96 7.04 9.00
CA ILE A 105 18.53 7.32 9.14
C ILE A 105 17.71 6.38 8.23
N ALA A 106 18.13 6.26 6.97
CA ALA A 106 17.48 5.38 6.02
C ALA A 106 17.53 3.91 6.46
N TRP A 107 18.69 3.46 6.95
CA TRP A 107 18.85 2.10 7.46
C TRP A 107 17.93 1.82 8.65
N SER A 108 17.90 2.72 9.63
CA SER A 108 17.01 2.59 10.79
C SER A 108 15.53 2.61 10.39
N GLY A 109 15.17 3.40 9.38
CA GLY A 109 13.82 3.42 8.84
C GLY A 109 13.44 2.13 8.13
N LEU A 110 14.36 1.53 7.40
CA LEU A 110 14.18 0.23 6.75
C LEU A 110 14.06 -0.91 7.78
N GLU A 111 14.83 -0.85 8.88
CA GLU A 111 14.71 -1.81 10.00
C GLU A 111 13.37 -1.72 10.72
N ALA A 112 12.77 -0.53 10.80
CA ALA A 112 11.47 -0.33 11.41
C ALA A 112 10.31 -0.81 10.52
N ASN A 113 10.52 -0.89 9.21
CA ASN A 113 9.56 -1.42 8.25
C ASN A 113 9.80 -2.91 8.03
N ASP A 114 8.72 -3.69 8.01
CA ASP A 114 8.76 -5.16 7.84
C ASP A 114 9.13 -5.55 6.39
N ILE A 115 10.41 -5.30 6.02
CA ILE A 115 10.96 -5.65 4.70
C ILE A 115 11.20 -7.15 4.65
N LYS A 116 10.98 -7.76 3.49
CA LYS A 116 11.19 -9.19 3.28
C LYS A 116 12.66 -9.58 3.43
N GLU A 117 12.91 -10.75 4.02
CA GLU A 117 14.27 -11.24 4.31
C GLU A 117 15.21 -11.26 3.09
N HIS A 118 14.69 -11.54 1.90
CA HIS A 118 15.52 -11.53 0.68
C HIS A 118 15.95 -10.10 0.27
N GLU A 119 15.10 -9.11 0.48
CA GLU A 119 15.42 -7.69 0.24
C GLU A 119 16.47 -7.20 1.23
N TRP A 120 16.39 -7.67 2.50
CA TRP A 120 17.43 -7.45 3.50
C TRP A 120 18.77 -8.03 3.12
N ALA A 121 18.81 -9.25 2.55
CA ALA A 121 20.04 -9.89 2.12
C ALA A 121 20.75 -9.05 1.04
N GLU A 122 20.02 -8.58 0.05
CA GLU A 122 20.54 -7.70 -1.01
C GLU A 122 21.05 -6.36 -0.46
N LEU A 123 20.29 -5.73 0.45
CA LEU A 123 20.69 -4.47 1.06
C LEU A 123 21.99 -4.60 1.89
N ARG A 124 22.14 -5.67 2.67
CA ARG A 124 23.36 -5.94 3.43
C ARG A 124 24.56 -6.18 2.52
N GLU A 125 24.38 -6.84 1.40
CA GLU A 125 25.45 -7.03 0.41
C GLU A 125 25.89 -5.69 -0.19
N ILE A 126 24.94 -4.83 -0.59
CA ILE A 126 25.23 -3.49 -1.11
C ILE A 126 25.90 -2.62 -0.04
N ALA A 127 25.46 -2.66 1.20
CA ALA A 127 26.07 -1.93 2.30
C ALA A 127 27.51 -2.38 2.55
N ALA A 128 27.76 -3.68 2.60
CA ALA A 128 29.10 -4.24 2.78
C ALA A 128 30.05 -3.86 1.64
N LEU A 129 29.59 -3.85 0.41
CA LEU A 129 30.37 -3.37 -0.73
C LEU A 129 30.70 -1.88 -0.62
N SER A 130 29.75 -1.06 -0.18
CA SER A 130 29.95 0.37 0.03
C SER A 130 30.93 0.65 1.16
N ASP A 131 30.85 -0.07 2.27
CA ASP A 131 31.75 0.10 3.43
C ASP A 131 33.19 -0.35 3.13
N ASN A 132 33.36 -1.32 2.23
CA ASN A 132 34.69 -1.73 1.76
C ASN A 132 35.37 -0.70 0.87
N LEU A 133 34.65 0.29 0.34
CA LEU A 133 35.24 1.39 -0.43
C LEU A 133 35.77 2.52 0.45
N VAL A 134 35.24 2.69 1.67
CA VAL A 134 35.65 3.76 2.59
C VAL A 134 37.15 3.76 2.91
N PRO A 135 37.82 2.63 3.17
CA PRO A 135 39.28 2.63 3.41
C PRO A 135 40.13 2.98 2.19
N LEU A 136 39.55 2.98 0.98
CA LEU A 136 40.23 3.37 -0.26
C LEU A 136 40.10 4.88 -0.52
N GLU A 137 39.24 5.55 0.25
CA GLU A 137 38.94 6.99 0.14
C GLU A 137 39.70 7.82 1.21
N GLU A 138 40.31 7.18 2.24
CA GLU A 138 41.20 7.77 3.24
C GLU A 138 42.66 7.83 2.73
#